data_b88e9e74cc8e1ffd1594493a7027ba0a
#
_entry.id   b88e9e74cc8e1ffd1594493a7027ba0a
#
_cell.length_a   1.000
_cell.length_b   1.000
_cell.length_c   1.000
_cell.angle_alpha   90.00
_cell.angle_beta   90.00
_cell.angle_gamma   90.00
#
_symmetry.space_group_name_H-M   'P 1'
#
loop_
_entity.id
_entity.type
_entity.pdbx_description
1 polymer ?
#
loop_
_entity_poly.entity_id
_entity_poly.type
_entity_poly.pdbx_seq_one_letter_code
_entity_poly.pdbx_strand_id
1 'polypeptide(L)'
;MTVTVEEMKSYLRVDFEDDDALIENFISVAKKQCMDILRTDDEADLDAAQNGKIAVMFTVAYLYEHREEADHHAMDLTLRALLFGSRKEGF
;
A
#
# COMPACT_ATOMS: atom_id res chain seq x y z
N MET A 1 -10.07 -4.39 -4.20
CA MET A 1 -9.12 -4.42 -3.06
C MET A 1 -9.89 -4.16 -1.78
N THR A 2 -9.70 -5.03 -0.83
CA THR A 2 -10.50 -5.01 0.41
C THR A 2 -9.69 -4.62 1.65
N VAL A 3 -8.71 -3.76 1.49
CA VAL A 3 -8.00 -3.19 2.64
C VAL A 3 -8.88 -2.05 3.18
N THR A 4 -9.36 -2.21 4.41
CA THR A 4 -10.26 -1.24 5.04
C THR A 4 -9.53 -0.44 6.12
N VAL A 5 -10.13 0.68 6.51
CA VAL A 5 -9.60 1.49 7.61
C VAL A 5 -9.52 0.65 8.89
N GLU A 6 -10.55 -0.16 9.16
CA GLU A 6 -10.58 -1.01 10.34
C GLU A 6 -9.44 -2.03 10.34
N GLU A 7 -9.16 -2.65 9.20
CA GLU A 7 -8.03 -3.57 9.08
C GLU A 7 -6.71 -2.87 9.34
N MET A 8 -6.54 -1.67 8.78
CA MET A 8 -5.32 -0.91 8.99
C MET A 8 -5.16 -0.46 10.44
N LYS A 9 -6.24 -0.04 11.08
CA LYS A 9 -6.19 0.34 12.49
C LYS A 9 -5.78 -0.84 13.36
N SER A 10 -6.31 -2.01 13.07
CA SER A 10 -5.93 -3.24 13.78
C SER A 10 -4.45 -3.56 13.56
N TYR A 11 -3.99 -3.47 12.33
CA TYR A 11 -2.61 -3.72 11.97
C TYR A 11 -1.66 -2.73 12.64
N LEU A 12 -2.05 -1.45 12.69
CA LEU A 12 -1.25 -0.36 13.27
C LEU A 12 -1.42 -0.24 14.78
N ARG A 13 -2.38 -0.98 15.36
CA ARG A 13 -2.73 -0.89 16.78
C ARG A 13 -3.20 0.50 17.19
N VAL A 14 -4.06 1.08 16.37
CA VAL A 14 -4.64 2.40 16.57
C VAL A 14 -6.10 2.23 16.98
N ASP A 15 -6.48 2.78 18.15
CA ASP A 15 -7.83 2.62 18.70
C ASP A 15 -8.70 3.86 18.57
N PHE A 16 -8.12 4.99 18.21
CA PHE A 16 -8.86 6.26 18.17
C PHE A 16 -9.26 6.59 16.73
N GLU A 17 -10.21 7.51 16.58
CA GLU A 17 -10.77 7.86 15.28
C GLU A 17 -10.11 9.07 14.61
N ASP A 18 -9.22 9.76 15.30
CA ASP A 18 -8.63 11.02 14.83
C ASP A 18 -7.88 10.87 13.51
N ASP A 19 -7.31 9.68 13.25
CA ASP A 19 -6.53 9.44 12.05
C ASP A 19 -7.27 8.64 10.97
N ASP A 20 -8.58 8.40 11.13
CA ASP A 20 -9.33 7.58 10.17
C ASP A 20 -9.28 8.14 8.75
N ALA A 21 -9.49 9.45 8.60
CA ALA A 21 -9.44 10.08 7.28
C ALA A 21 -8.03 10.03 6.70
N LEU A 22 -7.01 10.19 7.52
CA LEU A 22 -5.61 10.10 7.10
C LEU A 22 -5.29 8.69 6.62
N ILE A 23 -5.70 7.67 7.38
CA ILE A 23 -5.47 6.28 7.04
C ILE A 23 -6.18 5.95 5.72
N GLU A 24 -7.42 6.39 5.55
CA GLU A 24 -8.17 6.19 4.31
C GLU A 24 -7.44 6.79 3.11
N ASN A 25 -6.90 7.99 3.27
CA ASN A 25 -6.12 8.64 2.24
C ASN A 25 -4.84 7.85 1.92
N PHE A 26 -4.17 7.35 2.94
CA PHE A 26 -2.97 6.53 2.74
C PHE A 26 -3.29 5.23 2.02
N ILE A 27 -4.45 4.62 2.28
CA ILE A 27 -4.87 3.42 1.56
C ILE A 27 -5.00 3.72 0.06
N SER A 28 -5.62 4.85 -0.30
CA SER A 28 -5.75 5.25 -1.70
C SER A 28 -4.39 5.47 -2.35
N VAL A 29 -3.49 6.17 -1.67
CA VAL A 29 -2.13 6.42 -2.16
C VAL A 29 -1.37 5.11 -2.32
N ALA A 30 -1.48 4.23 -1.33
CA ALA A 30 -0.78 2.94 -1.34
C ALA A 30 -1.23 2.06 -2.50
N LYS A 31 -2.54 1.99 -2.75
CA LYS A 31 -3.07 1.22 -3.88
C LYS A 31 -2.52 1.75 -5.21
N LYS A 32 -2.55 3.06 -5.38
CA LYS A 32 -2.04 3.69 -6.60
C LYS A 32 -0.56 3.37 -6.81
N GLN A 33 0.23 3.48 -5.76
CA GLN A 33 1.66 3.23 -5.82
C GLN A 33 1.96 1.77 -6.18
N CYS A 34 1.23 0.82 -5.58
CA CYS A 34 1.38 -0.59 -5.90
C CYS A 34 0.96 -0.88 -7.34
N MET A 35 -0.12 -0.27 -7.81
CA MET A 35 -0.57 -0.42 -9.19
C MET A 35 0.46 0.12 -10.18
N ASP A 36 1.11 1.23 -9.86
CA ASP A 36 2.17 1.79 -10.69
C ASP A 36 3.35 0.82 -10.81
N ILE A 37 3.71 0.16 -9.72
CA ILE A 37 4.79 -0.84 -9.73
C ILE A 37 4.39 -2.05 -10.58
N LEU A 38 3.14 -2.48 -10.49
CA LEU A 38 2.60 -3.57 -11.31
C LEU A 38 2.39 -3.19 -12.76
N ARG A 39 2.46 -1.90 -13.08
CA ARG A 39 2.24 -1.35 -14.42
C ARG A 39 0.82 -1.60 -14.90
N THR A 40 -0.15 -1.33 -14.05
CA THR A 40 -1.57 -1.52 -14.36
C THR A 40 -2.38 -0.34 -13.87
N ASP A 41 -3.49 -0.07 -14.55
CA ASP A 41 -4.50 0.89 -14.11
C ASP A 41 -5.74 0.19 -13.56
N ASP A 42 -5.72 -1.14 -13.49
CA ASP A 42 -6.88 -1.94 -13.07
C ASP A 42 -6.64 -2.50 -11.67
N GLU A 43 -7.47 -2.11 -10.72
CA GLU A 43 -7.39 -2.57 -9.34
C GLU A 43 -7.53 -4.11 -9.25
N ALA A 44 -8.23 -4.74 -10.18
CA ALA A 44 -8.37 -6.18 -10.22
C ALA A 44 -7.01 -6.88 -10.39
N ASP A 45 -6.08 -6.26 -11.10
CA ASP A 45 -4.72 -6.80 -11.23
C ASP A 45 -3.98 -6.79 -9.91
N LEU A 46 -4.20 -5.73 -9.11
CA LEU A 46 -3.62 -5.65 -7.78
C LEU A 46 -4.21 -6.71 -6.86
N ASP A 47 -5.53 -6.93 -6.95
CA ASP A 47 -6.21 -7.97 -6.17
C ASP A 47 -5.72 -9.37 -6.52
N ALA A 48 -5.39 -9.59 -7.78
CA ALA A 48 -4.87 -10.88 -8.26
C ALA A 48 -3.41 -11.10 -7.92
N ALA A 49 -2.67 -10.06 -7.57
CA ALA A 49 -1.26 -10.16 -7.24
C ALA A 49 -1.07 -10.94 -5.95
N GLN A 50 -0.10 -11.85 -5.94
CA GLN A 50 0.14 -12.75 -4.81
C GLN A 50 0.35 -12.00 -3.50
N ASN A 51 1.09 -10.91 -3.52
CA ASN A 51 1.40 -10.12 -2.34
C ASN A 51 0.74 -8.74 -2.36
N GLY A 52 -0.32 -8.57 -3.14
CA GLY A 52 -0.94 -7.27 -3.35
C GLY A 52 -1.45 -6.65 -2.06
N LYS A 53 -2.21 -7.41 -1.28
CA LYS A 53 -2.77 -6.92 -0.02
C LYS A 53 -1.67 -6.58 0.98
N ILE A 54 -0.67 -7.45 1.10
CA ILE A 54 0.45 -7.24 2.01
C ILE A 54 1.23 -5.98 1.61
N ALA A 55 1.45 -5.80 0.31
CA ALA A 55 2.15 -4.63 -0.20
C ALA A 55 1.41 -3.33 0.12
N VAL A 56 0.08 -3.32 -0.05
CA VAL A 56 -0.74 -2.15 0.28
C VAL A 56 -0.66 -1.85 1.78
N MET A 57 -0.84 -2.88 2.61
CA MET A 57 -0.81 -2.69 4.07
C MET A 57 0.56 -2.22 4.55
N PHE A 58 1.63 -2.78 4.00
CA PHE A 58 2.99 -2.33 4.30
C PHE A 58 3.17 -0.86 3.95
N THR A 59 2.70 -0.46 2.78
CA THR A 59 2.83 0.93 2.32
C THR A 59 2.08 1.88 3.23
N VAL A 60 0.84 1.52 3.61
CA VAL A 60 0.05 2.36 4.53
C VAL A 60 0.77 2.50 5.86
N ALA A 61 1.26 1.39 6.41
CA ALA A 61 1.98 1.41 7.69
C ALA A 61 3.22 2.29 7.61
N TYR A 62 3.97 2.18 6.53
CA TYR A 62 5.16 3.01 6.34
C TYR A 62 4.79 4.50 6.27
N LEU A 63 3.78 4.84 5.47
CA LEU A 63 3.33 6.22 5.34
C LEU A 63 2.83 6.76 6.67
N TYR A 64 2.12 5.96 7.44
CA TYR A 64 1.60 6.37 8.73
C TYR A 64 2.73 6.63 9.74
N GLU A 65 3.70 5.72 9.81
CA GLU A 65 4.80 5.81 10.77
C GLU A 65 5.84 6.86 10.41
N HIS A 66 5.96 7.18 9.12
CA HIS A 66 6.98 8.11 8.62
C HIS A 66 6.35 9.32 7.94
N ARG A 67 5.16 9.72 8.38
CA ARG A 67 4.42 10.80 7.71
C ARG A 67 5.11 12.15 7.78
N GLU A 68 6.09 12.31 8.64
CA GLU A 68 6.88 13.53 8.74
C GLU A 68 8.22 13.43 8.01
N GLU A 69 8.52 12.27 7.46
CA GLU A 69 9.75 12.02 6.72
C GLU A 69 9.45 11.93 5.22
N ALA A 70 10.34 12.45 4.41
CA ALA A 70 10.12 12.52 2.98
C ALA A 70 10.81 11.42 2.17
N ASP A 71 11.64 10.60 2.80
CA ASP A 71 12.40 9.58 2.08
C ASP A 71 11.62 8.29 1.96
N HIS A 72 11.11 8.03 0.75
CA HIS A 72 10.36 6.82 0.46
C HIS A 72 11.16 5.82 -0.40
N HIS A 73 12.45 6.04 -0.55
CA HIS A 73 13.27 5.20 -1.42
C HIS A 73 13.33 3.75 -0.94
N ALA A 74 13.57 3.56 0.36
CA ALA A 74 13.63 2.22 0.95
C ALA A 74 12.28 1.50 0.85
N MET A 75 11.19 2.23 1.05
CA MET A 75 9.84 1.68 0.89
C MET A 75 9.62 1.23 -0.55
N ASP A 76 9.98 2.05 -1.52
CA ASP A 76 9.80 1.72 -2.93
C ASP A 76 10.56 0.46 -3.31
N LEU A 77 11.79 0.31 -2.85
CA LEU A 77 12.58 -0.89 -3.10
C LEU A 77 11.92 -2.14 -2.52
N THR A 78 11.38 -2.04 -1.31
CA THR A 78 10.68 -3.16 -0.67
C THR A 78 9.41 -3.52 -1.43
N LEU A 79 8.64 -2.53 -1.88
CA LEU A 79 7.45 -2.78 -2.67
C LEU A 79 7.78 -3.45 -4.00
N ARG A 80 8.83 -3.03 -4.65
CA ARG A 80 9.27 -3.66 -5.90
C ARG A 80 9.62 -5.13 -5.70
N ALA A 81 10.29 -5.44 -4.60
CA ALA A 81 10.63 -6.82 -4.26
C ALA A 81 9.37 -7.66 -4.01
N LEU A 82 8.40 -7.12 -3.24
CA LEU A 82 7.16 -7.83 -2.94
C LEU A 82 6.30 -8.08 -4.17
N LEU A 83 6.30 -7.16 -5.11
CA LEU A 83 5.41 -7.20 -6.27
C LEU A 83 6.08 -7.73 -7.54
N PHE A 84 7.37 -8.01 -7.49
CA PHE A 84 8.16 -8.37 -8.67
C PHE A 84 7.56 -9.56 -9.42
N GLY A 85 7.17 -10.60 -8.71
CA GLY A 85 6.61 -11.80 -9.33
C GLY A 85 5.26 -11.61 -10.00
N SER A 86 4.54 -10.52 -9.68
CA SER A 86 3.23 -10.22 -10.23
C SER A 86 3.24 -9.07 -11.23
N ARG A 87 4.42 -8.52 -11.49
CA ARG A 87 4.59 -7.37 -12.34
C ARG A 87 4.30 -7.73 -13.79
N LYS A 88 3.55 -6.89 -14.48
CA LYS A 88 3.27 -7.10 -15.90
C LYS A 88 4.52 -6.83 -16.72
N GLU A 89 4.79 -7.69 -17.68
CA GLU A 89 5.81 -7.45 -18.68
C GLU A 89 5.27 -6.47 -19.71
N GLY A 90 6.12 -5.65 -20.25
CA GLY A 90 5.66 -4.67 -21.22
C GLY A 90 6.49 -3.41 -21.16
N PHE A 91 7.71 -3.63 -21.11
CA PHE A 91 8.66 -2.54 -21.11
C PHE A 91 8.65 -1.82 -22.42
#